data_c8eecd848852f6146f63728efe065ef5
#
_entry.id   c8eecd848852f6146f63728efe065ef5
#
_cell.length_a   1.000
_cell.length_b   1.000
_cell.length_c   1.000
_cell.angle_alpha   90.00
_cell.angle_beta   90.00
_cell.angle_gamma   90.00
#
_symmetry.space_group_name_H-M   'P 1'
#
loop_
_entity.id
_entity.type
_entity.pdbx_description
1 polymer ?
#
loop_
_entity_poly.entity_id
_entity_poly.type
_entity_poly.pdbx_seq_one_letter_code
_entity_poly.pdbx_strand_id
1 'polypeptide(L)'
;MHLKRKIEQRFIEWHQAPKRLPILVTGLRQCGKTYSVLRFAKAHYKSVVHLDLIEHHEYRKLLDGDLSAERLAFRLSTLIDQPVKFIPGHTVIILDGIEVLPQGIHTLTAFKHDGRFDVIAISARLDHQVTAVSTDPYSHQDIVTLRMTPLDFEEFLWAKNVSDEVICYLKDCLATETPVPDALHNKMTALLREYTVVGGMPTVVTDFLLHHNVSTVRDKQHALLALFYTNLSQHASKSNAQSMVECFDAIPKQLAKTNKKFQYALVKPGGRSSQYRDALRRLHEADLVTLCHNVTQPKMALEHVAKPDVFKVYLTDIGLLMGILPKATAASVLLGELTCDDSAIFESLAVDIMSKMARPFFYFQKHSGLSIDFLITYRGQVVPLEVTPRTGNAKSLRTILQNFDQYHIKSAIRVGHGNLSRHDQILTLPFYLLFLLTDI
;
A
#
# COMPACT_ATOMS: atom_id res chain seq x y z
N MET A 1 -2.50 -21.72 -5.74
CA MET A 1 -3.79 -21.02 -5.70
C MET A 1 -3.64 -19.64 -6.32
N HIS A 2 -4.57 -19.20 -7.16
CA HIS A 2 -4.58 -17.85 -7.71
C HIS A 2 -5.45 -16.95 -6.84
N LEU A 3 -4.92 -15.79 -6.51
CA LEU A 3 -5.66 -14.71 -5.84
C LEU A 3 -5.97 -13.63 -6.88
N LYS A 4 -7.25 -13.32 -7.11
CA LYS A 4 -7.70 -12.25 -8.03
C LYS A 4 -7.17 -10.91 -7.53
N ARG A 5 -6.55 -10.09 -8.42
CA ARG A 5 -5.96 -8.81 -8.07
C ARG A 5 -6.50 -7.68 -8.94
N LYS A 6 -6.73 -6.51 -8.36
CA LYS A 6 -7.20 -5.32 -9.09
C LYS A 6 -6.25 -4.88 -10.20
N ILE A 7 -4.94 -5.10 -10.01
CA ILE A 7 -3.93 -4.74 -11.02
C ILE A 7 -4.11 -5.53 -12.33
N GLU A 8 -4.71 -6.73 -12.30
CA GLU A 8 -4.95 -7.54 -13.51
C GLU A 8 -5.86 -6.80 -14.49
N GLN A 9 -6.88 -6.10 -13.99
CA GLN A 9 -7.76 -5.29 -14.82
C GLN A 9 -7.00 -4.11 -15.44
N ARG A 10 -6.07 -3.49 -14.70
CA ARG A 10 -5.22 -2.40 -15.21
C ARG A 10 -4.29 -2.87 -16.32
N PHE A 11 -3.76 -4.09 -16.22
CA PHE A 11 -2.98 -4.69 -17.32
C PHE A 11 -3.82 -4.94 -18.56
N ILE A 12 -5.07 -5.39 -18.43
CA ILE A 12 -6.00 -5.61 -19.56
C ILE A 12 -6.31 -4.27 -20.24
N GLU A 13 -6.68 -3.24 -19.48
CA GLU A 13 -6.96 -1.88 -19.97
C GLU A 13 -5.76 -1.32 -20.75
N TRP A 14 -4.54 -1.46 -20.19
CA TRP A 14 -3.32 -1.05 -20.86
C TRP A 14 -3.06 -1.84 -22.16
N HIS A 15 -3.26 -3.15 -22.15
CA HIS A 15 -3.05 -4.00 -23.32
C HIS A 15 -4.00 -3.66 -24.46
N GLN A 16 -5.21 -3.20 -24.15
CA GLN A 16 -6.21 -2.76 -25.12
C GLN A 16 -6.01 -1.32 -25.61
N ALA A 17 -5.12 -0.56 -24.97
CA ALA A 17 -4.87 0.82 -25.36
C ALA A 17 -4.27 0.92 -26.78
N PRO A 18 -4.68 1.90 -27.61
CA PRO A 18 -4.16 2.08 -28.96
C PRO A 18 -2.65 2.32 -29.02
N LYS A 19 -2.10 2.99 -28.00
CA LYS A 19 -0.68 3.23 -27.81
C LYS A 19 -0.28 2.74 -26.43
N ARG A 20 0.52 1.69 -26.40
CA ARG A 20 1.03 1.13 -25.14
C ARG A 20 2.36 1.77 -24.78
N LEU A 21 2.37 2.45 -23.65
CA LEU A 21 3.60 2.95 -23.04
C LEU A 21 4.21 1.84 -22.16
N PRO A 22 5.54 1.81 -21.96
CA PRO A 22 6.15 0.91 -20.98
C PRO A 22 5.48 1.04 -19.61
N ILE A 23 5.26 -0.09 -18.94
CA ILE A 23 4.75 -0.10 -17.55
C ILE A 23 5.89 -0.26 -16.57
N LEU A 24 5.83 0.47 -15.46
CA LEU A 24 6.60 0.25 -14.26
C LEU A 24 5.66 -0.21 -13.13
N VAL A 25 5.81 -1.47 -12.71
CA VAL A 25 5.07 -2.02 -11.56
C VAL A 25 5.92 -1.86 -10.32
N THR A 26 5.48 -1.01 -9.39
CA THR A 26 6.17 -0.76 -8.11
C THR A 26 5.41 -1.36 -6.93
N GLY A 27 6.05 -1.44 -5.76
CA GLY A 27 5.39 -1.82 -4.50
C GLY A 27 6.22 -2.77 -3.64
N LEU A 28 5.69 -3.11 -2.48
CA LEU A 28 6.36 -3.93 -1.47
C LEU A 28 6.89 -5.26 -2.05
N ARG A 29 8.05 -5.68 -1.60
CA ARG A 29 8.55 -7.04 -1.91
C ARG A 29 7.56 -8.10 -1.44
N GLN A 30 7.44 -9.22 -2.18
CA GLN A 30 6.53 -10.34 -1.88
C GLN A 30 5.02 -10.02 -1.96
N CYS A 31 4.60 -8.85 -2.48
CA CYS A 31 3.18 -8.54 -2.71
C CYS A 31 2.59 -9.18 -3.98
N GLY A 32 3.40 -9.95 -4.74
CA GLY A 32 2.95 -10.73 -5.89
C GLY A 32 3.15 -10.08 -7.27
N LYS A 33 3.99 -9.04 -7.40
CA LYS A 33 4.24 -8.32 -8.66
C LYS A 33 4.64 -9.24 -9.80
N THR A 34 5.75 -9.94 -9.64
CA THR A 34 6.29 -10.87 -10.65
C THR A 34 5.28 -11.93 -11.06
N TYR A 35 4.57 -12.51 -10.07
CA TYR A 35 3.52 -13.49 -10.33
C TYR A 35 2.40 -12.92 -11.21
N SER A 36 1.85 -11.74 -10.87
CA SER A 36 0.77 -11.11 -11.62
C SER A 36 1.19 -10.71 -13.03
N VAL A 37 2.40 -10.13 -13.18
CA VAL A 37 2.96 -9.75 -14.48
C VAL A 37 3.18 -10.97 -15.36
N LEU A 38 3.83 -12.03 -14.86
CA LEU A 38 4.09 -13.25 -15.62
C LEU A 38 2.80 -13.97 -16.00
N ARG A 39 1.81 -14.00 -15.12
CA ARG A 39 0.51 -14.60 -15.41
C ARG A 39 -0.21 -13.85 -16.53
N PHE A 40 -0.27 -12.52 -16.45
CA PHE A 40 -0.80 -11.67 -17.49
C PHE A 40 -0.08 -11.87 -18.82
N ALA A 41 1.26 -11.82 -18.80
CA ALA A 41 2.09 -11.97 -19.98
C ALA A 41 1.86 -13.31 -20.70
N LYS A 42 1.82 -14.42 -19.95
CA LYS A 42 1.55 -15.77 -20.50
C LYS A 42 0.15 -15.92 -21.11
N ALA A 43 -0.83 -15.15 -20.62
CA ALA A 43 -2.19 -15.20 -21.14
C ALA A 43 -2.38 -14.37 -22.42
N HIS A 44 -1.59 -13.29 -22.63
CA HIS A 44 -1.84 -12.30 -23.67
C HIS A 44 -0.76 -12.22 -24.75
N TYR A 45 0.43 -12.81 -24.55
CA TYR A 45 1.56 -12.73 -25.49
C TYR A 45 1.98 -14.10 -25.98
N LYS A 46 2.40 -14.17 -27.26
CA LYS A 46 2.94 -15.38 -27.88
C LYS A 46 4.37 -15.67 -27.41
N SER A 47 5.13 -14.61 -27.08
CA SER A 47 6.49 -14.70 -26.59
C SER A 47 6.67 -13.80 -25.37
N VAL A 48 7.25 -14.37 -24.30
CA VAL A 48 7.51 -13.68 -23.03
C VAL A 48 9.01 -13.79 -22.74
N VAL A 49 9.69 -12.64 -22.69
CA VAL A 49 11.10 -12.55 -22.33
C VAL A 49 11.17 -12.04 -20.90
N HIS A 50 11.55 -12.89 -19.96
CA HIS A 50 11.69 -12.52 -18.55
C HIS A 50 13.14 -12.42 -18.17
N LEU A 51 13.58 -11.23 -17.76
CA LEU A 51 14.94 -10.94 -17.31
C LEU A 51 14.92 -10.60 -15.82
N ASP A 52 15.35 -11.54 -14.98
CA ASP A 52 15.60 -11.28 -13.57
C ASP A 52 16.96 -10.60 -13.43
N LEU A 53 16.93 -9.28 -13.16
CA LEU A 53 18.14 -8.45 -13.05
C LEU A 53 18.80 -8.55 -11.67
N ILE A 54 18.12 -9.14 -10.69
CA ILE A 54 18.65 -9.33 -9.35
C ILE A 54 19.46 -10.62 -9.29
N GLU A 55 18.88 -11.73 -9.74
CA GLU A 55 19.52 -13.03 -9.71
C GLU A 55 20.57 -13.19 -10.80
N HIS A 56 20.32 -12.63 -12.00
CA HIS A 56 21.18 -12.78 -13.18
C HIS A 56 21.92 -11.48 -13.51
N HIS A 57 23.09 -11.28 -12.91
CA HIS A 57 23.92 -10.09 -13.12
C HIS A 57 24.36 -9.89 -14.58
N GLU A 58 24.50 -10.96 -15.36
CA GLU A 58 24.82 -10.93 -16.78
C GLU A 58 23.78 -10.19 -17.62
N TYR A 59 22.50 -10.25 -17.25
CA TYR A 59 21.43 -9.55 -17.97
C TYR A 59 21.54 -8.03 -17.85
N ARG A 60 22.17 -7.50 -16.80
CA ARG A 60 22.39 -6.06 -16.65
C ARG A 60 23.26 -5.51 -17.76
N LYS A 61 24.28 -6.27 -18.21
CA LYS A 61 25.18 -5.90 -19.32
C LYS A 61 24.46 -5.85 -20.67
N LEU A 62 23.37 -6.61 -20.83
CA LEU A 62 22.55 -6.59 -22.04
C LEU A 62 21.84 -5.25 -22.25
N LEU A 63 21.59 -4.54 -21.16
CA LEU A 63 20.87 -3.28 -21.12
C LEU A 63 21.80 -2.06 -21.09
N ASP A 64 23.11 -2.27 -21.26
CA ASP A 64 24.10 -1.21 -21.41
C ASP A 64 24.23 -0.77 -22.89
N GLY A 65 24.31 0.52 -23.13
CA GLY A 65 24.53 1.13 -24.45
C GLY A 65 23.30 1.21 -25.33
N ASP A 66 23.42 0.85 -26.62
CA ASP A 66 22.32 0.97 -27.59
C ASP A 66 21.20 -0.03 -27.31
N LEU A 67 20.04 0.49 -26.93
CA LEU A 67 18.82 -0.26 -26.60
C LEU A 67 17.84 -0.38 -27.77
N SER A 68 18.31 -0.15 -29.05
CA SER A 68 17.45 -0.43 -30.19
C SER A 68 16.98 -1.88 -30.16
N ALA A 69 15.72 -2.11 -30.54
CA ALA A 69 15.12 -3.44 -30.45
C ALA A 69 15.90 -4.50 -31.23
N GLU A 70 16.54 -4.14 -32.35
CA GLU A 70 17.37 -5.08 -33.13
C GLU A 70 18.60 -5.55 -32.35
N ARG A 71 19.33 -4.61 -31.75
CA ARG A 71 20.52 -4.93 -30.98
C ARG A 71 20.20 -5.66 -29.69
N LEU A 72 19.12 -5.25 -29.02
CA LEU A 72 18.66 -5.92 -27.83
C LEU A 72 18.17 -7.33 -28.13
N ALA A 73 17.36 -7.53 -29.18
CA ALA A 73 16.90 -8.83 -29.63
C ALA A 73 18.09 -9.74 -29.99
N PHE A 74 19.09 -9.20 -30.68
CA PHE A 74 20.32 -9.94 -31.00
C PHE A 74 21.08 -10.33 -29.73
N ARG A 75 21.31 -9.40 -28.79
CA ARG A 75 22.00 -9.69 -27.53
C ARG A 75 21.25 -10.72 -26.69
N LEU A 76 19.92 -10.57 -26.59
CA LEU A 76 19.08 -11.52 -25.85
C LEU A 76 19.08 -12.90 -26.49
N SER A 77 19.03 -13.00 -27.82
CA SER A 77 19.08 -14.29 -28.51
C SER A 77 20.43 -15.02 -28.39
N THR A 78 21.51 -14.29 -28.11
CA THR A 78 22.85 -14.88 -27.91
C THR A 78 23.14 -15.30 -26.49
N LEU A 79 22.43 -14.75 -25.50
CA LEU A 79 22.72 -14.96 -24.06
C LEU A 79 21.64 -15.75 -23.32
N ILE A 80 20.44 -15.87 -23.90
CA ILE A 80 19.37 -16.68 -23.33
C ILE A 80 19.40 -18.06 -24.02
N ASP A 81 19.66 -19.10 -23.25
CA ASP A 81 19.73 -20.50 -23.72
C ASP A 81 18.37 -21.03 -24.27
N GLN A 82 17.31 -20.24 -24.21
CA GLN A 82 16.00 -20.59 -24.74
C GLN A 82 15.73 -19.86 -26.07
N PRO A 83 15.15 -20.54 -27.08
CA PRO A 83 14.82 -19.91 -28.34
C PRO A 83 13.72 -18.87 -28.15
N VAL A 84 14.09 -17.62 -27.96
CA VAL A 84 13.16 -16.50 -27.86
C VAL A 84 12.79 -16.03 -29.27
N LYS A 85 11.49 -16.08 -29.60
CA LYS A 85 10.99 -15.51 -30.84
C LYS A 85 10.56 -14.06 -30.58
N PHE A 86 11.32 -13.13 -31.14
CA PHE A 86 10.96 -11.71 -31.11
C PHE A 86 9.97 -11.41 -32.23
N ILE A 87 8.68 -11.38 -31.89
CA ILE A 87 7.57 -11.12 -32.83
C ILE A 87 7.01 -9.73 -32.51
N PRO A 88 7.16 -8.74 -33.41
CA PRO A 88 6.60 -7.40 -33.18
C PRO A 88 5.11 -7.45 -32.85
N GLY A 89 4.69 -6.71 -31.82
CA GLY A 89 3.31 -6.67 -31.32
C GLY A 89 2.84 -7.91 -30.56
N HIS A 90 3.64 -9.01 -30.49
CA HIS A 90 3.29 -10.25 -29.81
C HIS A 90 4.32 -10.69 -28.77
N THR A 91 5.38 -9.91 -28.58
CA THR A 91 6.41 -10.16 -27.57
C THR A 91 6.33 -9.11 -26.47
N VAL A 92 6.40 -9.55 -25.22
CA VAL A 92 6.58 -8.68 -24.06
C VAL A 92 7.92 -8.96 -23.40
N ILE A 93 8.65 -7.89 -23.06
CA ILE A 93 9.90 -7.95 -22.30
C ILE A 93 9.60 -7.55 -20.86
N ILE A 94 9.94 -8.41 -19.91
CA ILE A 94 9.76 -8.19 -18.48
C ILE A 94 11.14 -7.96 -17.87
N LEU A 95 11.35 -6.78 -17.28
CA LEU A 95 12.58 -6.40 -16.57
C LEU A 95 12.29 -6.46 -15.06
N ASP A 96 12.62 -7.57 -14.43
CA ASP A 96 12.38 -7.75 -12.99
C ASP A 96 13.57 -7.25 -12.17
N GLY A 97 13.31 -6.39 -11.19
CA GLY A 97 14.35 -5.76 -10.38
C GLY A 97 15.04 -4.57 -11.06
N ILE A 98 14.32 -3.76 -11.83
CA ILE A 98 14.89 -2.63 -12.57
C ILE A 98 15.64 -1.62 -11.69
N GLU A 99 15.37 -1.60 -10.38
CA GLU A 99 16.05 -0.74 -9.41
C GLU A 99 17.55 -1.00 -9.28
N VAL A 100 18.07 -2.11 -9.80
CA VAL A 100 19.51 -2.40 -9.80
C VAL A 100 20.23 -1.75 -10.97
N LEU A 101 19.50 -1.22 -11.97
CA LEU A 101 20.07 -0.52 -13.11
C LEU A 101 20.25 0.97 -12.77
N PRO A 102 21.44 1.54 -12.91
CA PRO A 102 21.68 2.98 -12.67
C PRO A 102 20.81 3.90 -13.53
N GLN A 103 20.41 3.45 -14.72
CA GLN A 103 19.61 4.19 -15.69
C GLN A 103 18.29 3.47 -16.02
N GLY A 104 17.66 2.79 -15.06
CA GLY A 104 16.49 1.95 -15.31
C GLY A 104 15.35 2.68 -16.04
N ILE A 105 15.06 3.93 -15.67
CA ILE A 105 14.03 4.75 -16.35
C ILE A 105 14.41 5.09 -17.78
N HIS A 106 15.65 5.48 -18.05
CA HIS A 106 16.11 5.74 -19.43
C HIS A 106 16.00 4.49 -20.30
N THR A 107 16.24 3.33 -19.70
CA THR A 107 16.03 2.04 -20.39
C THR A 107 14.57 1.90 -20.85
N LEU A 108 13.59 2.19 -19.98
CA LEU A 108 12.17 2.14 -20.35
C LEU A 108 11.80 3.17 -21.42
N THR A 109 12.33 4.38 -21.34
CA THR A 109 12.08 5.43 -22.34
C THR A 109 12.64 5.04 -23.71
N ALA A 110 13.79 4.38 -23.76
CA ALA A 110 14.38 3.88 -25.02
C ALA A 110 13.45 2.86 -25.71
N PHE A 111 12.84 1.96 -24.96
CA PHE A 111 11.84 1.01 -25.50
C PHE A 111 10.59 1.68 -26.05
N LYS A 112 10.13 2.77 -25.44
CA LYS A 112 9.00 3.55 -25.97
C LYS A 112 9.26 4.06 -27.40
N HIS A 113 10.47 4.52 -27.68
CA HIS A 113 10.84 5.07 -29.00
C HIS A 113 10.86 3.99 -30.08
N ASP A 114 11.23 2.78 -29.73
CA ASP A 114 11.26 1.65 -30.68
C ASP A 114 9.84 1.12 -30.98
N GLY A 115 9.00 0.95 -29.96
CA GLY A 115 7.57 0.61 -30.10
C GLY A 115 7.26 -0.78 -30.66
N ARG A 116 8.26 -1.61 -30.99
CA ARG A 116 8.06 -2.97 -31.55
C ARG A 116 7.66 -4.01 -30.51
N PHE A 117 8.08 -3.82 -29.28
CA PHE A 117 7.82 -4.73 -28.17
C PHE A 117 7.18 -3.99 -26.99
N ASP A 118 6.27 -4.67 -26.34
CA ASP A 118 5.74 -4.18 -25.07
C ASP A 118 6.73 -4.46 -23.94
N VAL A 119 6.84 -3.53 -22.98
CA VAL A 119 7.79 -3.65 -21.88
C VAL A 119 7.10 -3.43 -20.55
N ILE A 120 7.34 -4.34 -19.61
CA ILE A 120 6.88 -4.25 -18.23
C ILE A 120 8.08 -4.37 -17.30
N ALA A 121 8.39 -3.29 -16.58
CA ALA A 121 9.41 -3.32 -15.54
C ALA A 121 8.78 -3.55 -14.17
N ILE A 122 9.50 -4.23 -13.30
CA ILE A 122 9.11 -4.50 -11.92
C ILE A 122 10.17 -3.92 -10.99
N SER A 123 9.73 -3.13 -9.99
CA SER A 123 10.58 -2.59 -8.94
C SER A 123 10.02 -2.90 -7.56
N ALA A 124 10.91 -3.21 -6.62
CA ALA A 124 10.57 -3.33 -5.20
C ALA A 124 10.74 -2.01 -4.44
N ARG A 125 10.97 -0.89 -5.14
CA ARG A 125 11.11 0.44 -4.55
C ARG A 125 10.04 1.37 -5.11
N LEU A 126 9.56 2.27 -4.26
CA LEU A 126 8.77 3.43 -4.65
C LEU A 126 9.69 4.61 -5.02
N ASP A 127 10.97 4.36 -5.24
CA ASP A 127 12.04 5.35 -5.22
C ASP A 127 11.73 6.52 -6.16
N HIS A 128 11.80 7.72 -5.62
CA HIS A 128 11.77 8.97 -6.37
C HIS A 128 12.92 9.07 -7.40
N GLN A 129 13.98 8.29 -7.26
CA GLN A 129 15.03 8.22 -8.27
C GLN A 129 14.56 7.51 -9.54
N VAL A 130 13.59 6.59 -9.44
CA VAL A 130 12.89 6.07 -10.62
C VAL A 130 11.96 7.14 -11.22
N THR A 131 11.50 8.09 -10.39
CA THR A 131 10.64 9.23 -10.80
C THR A 131 11.38 10.57 -10.87
N ALA A 132 12.53 10.73 -10.22
CA ALA A 132 13.19 12.03 -9.99
C ALA A 132 14.47 12.28 -10.83
N VAL A 133 14.82 11.40 -11.76
CA VAL A 133 16.01 11.63 -12.62
C VAL A 133 15.71 12.59 -13.77
N SER A 134 14.51 13.11 -13.91
CA SER A 134 14.32 14.19 -14.88
C SER A 134 13.73 15.41 -14.23
N THR A 135 14.51 16.48 -14.20
CA THR A 135 14.04 17.87 -14.19
C THR A 135 13.22 18.19 -15.46
N ASP A 136 12.99 17.20 -16.33
CA ASP A 136 12.19 17.31 -17.53
C ASP A 136 10.74 16.94 -17.23
N PRO A 137 9.80 17.91 -17.30
CA PRO A 137 8.37 17.66 -17.10
C PRO A 137 7.76 16.66 -18.08
N TYR A 138 8.46 16.29 -19.15
CA TYR A 138 8.00 15.34 -20.17
C TYR A 138 8.29 13.87 -19.84
N SER A 139 9.13 13.56 -18.86
CA SER A 139 9.50 12.17 -18.53
C SER A 139 8.35 11.36 -17.90
N HIS A 140 7.43 12.01 -17.19
CA HIS A 140 6.26 11.33 -16.61
C HIS A 140 5.17 10.94 -17.62
N GLN A 141 5.23 11.49 -18.84
CA GLN A 141 4.29 11.15 -19.92
C GLN A 141 4.71 9.90 -20.70
N ASP A 142 5.86 9.33 -20.40
CA ASP A 142 6.50 8.27 -21.19
C ASP A 142 6.36 6.87 -20.61
N ILE A 143 5.91 6.75 -19.35
CA ILE A 143 5.83 5.49 -18.62
C ILE A 143 4.53 5.48 -17.78
N VAL A 144 3.83 4.35 -17.81
CA VAL A 144 2.68 4.11 -16.92
C VAL A 144 3.19 3.48 -15.63
N THR A 145 3.04 4.15 -14.51
CA THR A 145 3.40 3.59 -13.20
C THR A 145 2.18 2.98 -12.52
N LEU A 146 2.27 1.70 -12.17
CA LEU A 146 1.24 0.97 -11.42
C LEU A 146 1.80 0.52 -10.08
N ARG A 147 1.24 1.02 -8.98
CA ARG A 147 1.60 0.53 -7.65
C ARG A 147 0.77 -0.71 -7.31
N MET A 148 1.45 -1.78 -6.93
CA MET A 148 0.84 -3.01 -6.43
C MET A 148 1.11 -3.14 -4.93
N THR A 149 0.06 -3.11 -4.13
CA THR A 149 0.11 -3.29 -2.68
C THR A 149 -0.09 -4.77 -2.29
N PRO A 150 0.14 -5.18 -1.04
CA PRO A 150 -0.50 -6.39 -0.51
C PRO A 150 -2.00 -6.38 -0.79
N LEU A 151 -2.69 -7.52 -0.71
CA LEU A 151 -4.15 -7.56 -0.94
C LEU A 151 -4.82 -6.50 -0.08
N ASP A 152 -5.70 -5.71 -0.70
CA ASP A 152 -6.61 -4.86 0.06
C ASP A 152 -7.81 -5.69 0.57
N PHE A 153 -8.68 -5.06 1.37
CA PHE A 153 -9.80 -5.77 1.96
C PHE A 153 -10.78 -6.32 0.91
N GLU A 154 -11.02 -5.60 -0.20
CA GLU A 154 -11.88 -6.08 -1.30
C GLU A 154 -11.26 -7.30 -2.00
N GLU A 155 -9.97 -7.31 -2.27
CA GLU A 155 -9.26 -8.46 -2.84
C GLU A 155 -9.27 -9.67 -1.87
N PHE A 156 -9.18 -9.41 -0.56
CA PHE A 156 -9.35 -10.43 0.46
C PHE A 156 -10.79 -10.99 0.49
N LEU A 157 -11.80 -10.14 0.34
CA LEU A 157 -13.20 -10.58 0.21
C LEU A 157 -13.39 -11.47 -1.01
N TRP A 158 -12.81 -11.15 -2.17
CA TRP A 158 -12.83 -12.03 -3.34
C TRP A 158 -12.16 -13.38 -3.05
N ALA A 159 -11.03 -13.38 -2.35
CA ALA A 159 -10.32 -14.60 -1.95
C ALA A 159 -11.15 -15.47 -0.98
N LYS A 160 -12.05 -14.85 -0.22
CA LYS A 160 -13.05 -15.50 0.65
C LYS A 160 -14.37 -15.82 -0.07
N ASN A 161 -14.40 -15.75 -1.42
CA ASN A 161 -15.56 -16.00 -2.26
C ASN A 161 -16.78 -15.10 -1.95
N VAL A 162 -16.55 -13.87 -1.52
CA VAL A 162 -17.60 -12.84 -1.46
C VAL A 162 -17.82 -12.33 -2.89
N SER A 163 -19.06 -12.38 -3.37
CA SER A 163 -19.38 -11.99 -4.74
C SER A 163 -19.40 -10.47 -4.93
N ASP A 164 -19.22 -10.02 -6.18
CA ASP A 164 -19.28 -8.61 -6.53
C ASP A 164 -20.68 -8.01 -6.27
N GLU A 165 -21.76 -8.81 -6.31
CA GLU A 165 -23.13 -8.36 -5.97
C GLU A 165 -23.24 -7.94 -4.51
N VAL A 166 -22.59 -8.67 -3.58
CA VAL A 166 -22.54 -8.27 -2.16
C VAL A 166 -21.80 -6.96 -2.00
N ILE A 167 -20.70 -6.76 -2.70
CA ILE A 167 -19.92 -5.52 -2.67
C ILE A 167 -20.75 -4.35 -3.25
N CYS A 168 -21.47 -4.57 -4.35
CA CYS A 168 -22.40 -3.58 -4.91
C CYS A 168 -23.51 -3.22 -3.91
N TYR A 169 -24.11 -4.21 -3.27
CA TYR A 169 -25.12 -3.96 -2.25
C TYR A 169 -24.58 -3.12 -1.07
N LEU A 170 -23.35 -3.38 -0.61
CA LEU A 170 -22.70 -2.57 0.41
C LEU A 170 -22.43 -1.12 -0.07
N LYS A 171 -22.08 -0.93 -1.36
CA LYS A 171 -21.97 0.40 -1.98
C LYS A 171 -23.29 1.13 -1.97
N ASP A 172 -24.40 0.44 -2.30
CA ASP A 172 -25.75 1.02 -2.28
C ASP A 172 -26.15 1.42 -0.86
N CYS A 173 -25.89 0.57 0.15
CA CYS A 173 -26.11 0.94 1.55
C CYS A 173 -25.36 2.22 1.93
N LEU A 174 -24.08 2.33 1.53
CA LEU A 174 -23.26 3.52 1.79
C LEU A 174 -23.77 4.75 1.04
N ALA A 175 -24.21 4.61 -0.20
CA ALA A 175 -24.70 5.71 -1.02
C ALA A 175 -26.02 6.27 -0.47
N THR A 176 -26.90 5.40 0.02
CA THR A 176 -28.20 5.74 0.60
C THR A 176 -28.13 5.98 2.11
N GLU A 177 -26.97 5.74 2.72
CA GLU A 177 -26.73 5.83 4.17
C GLU A 177 -27.69 4.97 5.01
N THR A 178 -28.14 3.84 4.44
CA THR A 178 -29.03 2.89 5.11
C THR A 178 -28.25 1.82 5.86
N PRO A 179 -28.71 1.41 7.06
CA PRO A 179 -28.01 0.35 7.81
C PRO A 179 -27.89 -0.94 7.00
N VAL A 180 -26.73 -1.58 7.10
CA VAL A 180 -26.51 -2.92 6.52
C VAL A 180 -27.31 -3.92 7.35
N PRO A 181 -28.03 -4.89 6.71
CA PRO A 181 -28.77 -5.93 7.43
C PRO A 181 -27.86 -6.67 8.45
N ASP A 182 -28.35 -6.93 9.64
CA ASP A 182 -27.55 -7.44 10.76
C ASP A 182 -26.76 -8.72 10.43
N ALA A 183 -27.35 -9.65 9.71
CA ALA A 183 -26.69 -10.88 9.30
C ALA A 183 -25.46 -10.59 8.41
N LEU A 184 -25.59 -9.64 7.46
CA LEU A 184 -24.49 -9.23 6.58
C LEU A 184 -23.46 -8.38 7.35
N HIS A 185 -23.91 -7.46 8.21
CA HIS A 185 -23.03 -6.67 9.09
C HIS A 185 -22.12 -7.55 9.95
N ASN A 186 -22.70 -8.58 10.60
CA ASN A 186 -21.96 -9.53 11.41
C ASN A 186 -20.95 -10.35 10.56
N LYS A 187 -21.38 -10.82 9.38
CA LYS A 187 -20.51 -11.55 8.46
C LYS A 187 -19.32 -10.69 8.01
N MET A 188 -19.57 -9.45 7.57
CA MET A 188 -18.52 -8.54 7.12
C MET A 188 -17.57 -8.14 8.26
N THR A 189 -18.09 -7.96 9.46
CA THR A 189 -17.28 -7.70 10.65
C THR A 189 -16.36 -8.90 10.97
N ALA A 190 -16.86 -10.13 10.87
CA ALA A 190 -16.05 -11.33 11.07
C ALA A 190 -14.93 -11.44 10.01
N LEU A 191 -15.25 -11.22 8.72
CA LEU A 191 -14.26 -11.22 7.65
C LEU A 191 -13.19 -10.12 7.82
N LEU A 192 -13.58 -8.95 8.32
CA LEU A 192 -12.63 -7.88 8.63
C LEU A 192 -11.68 -8.26 9.78
N ARG A 193 -12.18 -8.95 10.80
CA ARG A 193 -11.34 -9.47 11.90
C ARG A 193 -10.33 -10.50 11.38
N GLU A 194 -10.76 -11.40 10.49
CA GLU A 194 -9.84 -12.33 9.82
C GLU A 194 -8.77 -11.55 9.04
N TYR A 195 -9.19 -10.57 8.21
CA TYR A 195 -8.26 -9.72 7.47
C TYR A 195 -7.27 -8.98 8.39
N THR A 196 -7.74 -8.46 9.52
CA THR A 196 -6.88 -7.78 10.50
C THR A 196 -5.77 -8.70 11.00
N VAL A 197 -6.09 -9.97 11.26
CA VAL A 197 -5.11 -10.96 11.75
C VAL A 197 -4.18 -11.44 10.63
N VAL A 198 -4.74 -11.73 9.45
CA VAL A 198 -4.02 -12.32 8.32
C VAL A 198 -3.20 -11.27 7.57
N GLY A 199 -3.75 -10.08 7.37
CA GLY A 199 -3.22 -9.06 6.47
C GLY A 199 -3.44 -9.39 5.00
N GLY A 200 -2.75 -8.62 4.15
CA GLY A 200 -2.85 -8.73 2.69
C GLY A 200 -1.67 -9.41 2.01
N MET A 201 -0.66 -9.91 2.72
CA MET A 201 0.50 -10.56 2.08
C MET A 201 0.07 -11.88 1.41
N PRO A 202 0.28 -12.05 0.07
CA PRO A 202 -0.28 -13.18 -0.69
C PRO A 202 0.06 -14.55 -0.14
N THR A 203 1.29 -14.74 0.33
CA THR A 203 1.74 -16.02 0.92
C THR A 203 1.01 -16.34 2.21
N VAL A 204 0.71 -15.32 3.04
CA VAL A 204 -0.04 -15.46 4.29
C VAL A 204 -1.51 -15.74 4.00
N VAL A 205 -2.11 -14.96 3.08
CA VAL A 205 -3.51 -15.16 2.67
C VAL A 205 -3.72 -16.55 2.08
N THR A 206 -2.83 -17.01 1.19
CA THR A 206 -2.91 -18.34 0.59
C THR A 206 -2.83 -19.44 1.66
N ASP A 207 -1.89 -19.34 2.62
CA ASP A 207 -1.74 -20.30 3.70
C ASP A 207 -3.01 -20.34 4.57
N PHE A 208 -3.56 -19.19 4.93
CA PHE A 208 -4.80 -19.09 5.70
C PHE A 208 -6.00 -19.73 4.98
N LEU A 209 -6.14 -19.49 3.67
CA LEU A 209 -7.24 -20.07 2.88
C LEU A 209 -7.15 -21.59 2.74
N LEU A 210 -5.93 -22.14 2.77
CA LEU A 210 -5.70 -23.59 2.67
C LEU A 210 -5.86 -24.31 4.01
N HIS A 211 -5.43 -23.71 5.10
CA HIS A 211 -5.33 -24.38 6.40
C HIS A 211 -6.31 -23.87 7.45
N HIS A 212 -6.87 -22.67 7.28
CA HIS A 212 -7.75 -21.99 8.27
C HIS A 212 -7.14 -21.94 9.68
N ASN A 213 -5.81 -21.80 9.79
CA ASN A 213 -5.07 -21.91 11.04
C ASN A 213 -4.27 -20.63 11.34
N VAL A 214 -4.61 -19.95 12.42
CA VAL A 214 -3.94 -18.70 12.84
C VAL A 214 -2.49 -18.93 13.29
N SER A 215 -2.14 -20.13 13.74
CA SER A 215 -0.75 -20.43 14.11
C SER A 215 0.16 -20.45 12.90
N THR A 216 -0.27 -21.10 11.80
CA THR A 216 0.52 -21.11 10.54
C THR A 216 0.59 -19.74 9.90
N VAL A 217 -0.47 -18.92 10.00
CA VAL A 217 -0.46 -17.50 9.59
C VAL A 217 0.70 -16.76 10.27
N ARG A 218 0.84 -16.91 11.60
CA ARG A 218 1.90 -16.24 12.35
C ARG A 218 3.29 -16.71 11.93
N ASP A 219 3.47 -17.99 11.70
CA ASP A 219 4.75 -18.53 11.23
C ASP A 219 5.14 -17.92 9.86
N LYS A 220 4.17 -17.77 8.94
CA LYS A 220 4.38 -17.09 7.66
C LYS A 220 4.69 -15.59 7.82
N GLN A 221 3.99 -14.90 8.72
CA GLN A 221 4.28 -13.49 9.03
C GLN A 221 5.70 -13.32 9.57
N HIS A 222 6.14 -14.20 10.49
CA HIS A 222 7.52 -14.17 11.01
C HIS A 222 8.55 -14.46 9.92
N ALA A 223 8.29 -15.41 9.02
CA ALA A 223 9.18 -15.69 7.89
C ALA A 223 9.32 -14.48 6.96
N LEU A 224 8.21 -13.76 6.67
CA LEU A 224 8.25 -12.53 5.89
C LEU A 224 9.02 -11.41 6.60
N LEU A 225 8.79 -11.21 7.90
CA LEU A 225 9.53 -10.23 8.69
C LEU A 225 11.03 -10.54 8.67
N ALA A 226 11.43 -11.80 8.86
CA ALA A 226 12.82 -12.21 8.79
C ALA A 226 13.43 -11.92 7.39
N LEU A 227 12.69 -12.17 6.32
CA LEU A 227 13.10 -11.82 4.96
C LEU A 227 13.28 -10.31 4.78
N PHE A 228 12.37 -9.48 5.32
CA PHE A 228 12.52 -8.02 5.25
C PHE A 228 13.75 -7.55 6.03
N TYR A 229 13.99 -8.04 7.23
CA TYR A 229 15.22 -7.73 7.98
C TYR A 229 16.50 -8.11 7.22
N THR A 230 16.52 -9.27 6.58
CA THR A 230 17.64 -9.70 5.74
C THR A 230 17.85 -8.73 4.58
N ASN A 231 16.80 -8.37 3.87
CA ASN A 231 16.86 -7.44 2.74
C ASN A 231 17.34 -6.04 3.16
N LEU A 232 16.86 -5.52 4.30
CA LEU A 232 17.33 -4.24 4.85
C LEU A 232 18.84 -4.26 5.14
N SER A 233 19.35 -5.42 5.56
CA SER A 233 20.78 -5.60 5.87
C SER A 233 21.67 -5.70 4.63
N GLN A 234 21.16 -6.24 3.52
CA GLN A 234 21.94 -6.51 2.31
C GLN A 234 22.15 -5.28 1.41
N HIS A 235 21.20 -4.34 1.39
CA HIS A 235 21.18 -3.24 0.42
C HIS A 235 21.58 -1.87 1.00
N ALA A 236 22.16 -1.82 2.19
CA ALA A 236 22.63 -0.61 2.83
C ALA A 236 24.01 -0.79 3.48
N SER A 237 24.72 0.33 3.74
CA SER A 237 25.88 0.25 4.63
C SER A 237 25.48 -0.30 6.00
N LYS A 238 26.38 -0.95 6.72
CA LYS A 238 26.07 -1.56 8.03
C LYS A 238 25.37 -0.60 8.99
N SER A 239 25.78 0.69 9.02
CA SER A 239 25.17 1.69 9.89
C SER A 239 23.75 2.06 9.46
N ASN A 240 23.48 2.19 8.15
CA ASN A 240 22.15 2.49 7.62
C ASN A 240 21.19 1.30 7.80
N ALA A 241 21.67 0.08 7.58
CA ALA A 241 20.91 -1.14 7.83
C ALA A 241 20.45 -1.22 9.29
N GLN A 242 21.37 -1.01 10.23
CA GLN A 242 21.07 -0.99 11.66
C GLN A 242 20.03 0.09 12.01
N SER A 243 20.18 1.31 11.46
CA SER A 243 19.22 2.39 11.70
C SER A 243 17.82 2.09 11.13
N MET A 244 17.73 1.41 9.98
CA MET A 244 16.44 0.98 9.41
C MET A 244 15.76 -0.08 10.31
N VAL A 245 16.48 -1.05 10.80
CA VAL A 245 15.97 -2.06 11.74
C VAL A 245 15.49 -1.39 13.03
N GLU A 246 16.30 -0.53 13.63
CA GLU A 246 15.93 0.21 14.86
C GLU A 246 14.66 1.05 14.66
N CYS A 247 14.53 1.75 13.51
CA CYS A 247 13.32 2.49 13.18
C CYS A 247 12.10 1.58 13.06
N PHE A 248 12.24 0.46 12.32
CA PHE A 248 11.15 -0.49 12.08
C PHE A 248 10.64 -1.09 13.39
N ASP A 249 11.53 -1.52 14.28
CA ASP A 249 11.20 -2.10 15.60
C ASP A 249 10.58 -1.08 16.57
N ALA A 250 10.84 0.20 16.37
CA ALA A 250 10.29 1.26 17.21
C ALA A 250 8.82 1.59 16.87
N ILE A 251 8.34 1.26 15.66
CA ILE A 251 7.01 1.66 15.18
C ILE A 251 5.88 1.12 16.09
N PRO A 252 5.75 -0.18 16.37
CA PRO A 252 4.66 -0.68 17.21
C PRO A 252 4.66 -0.06 18.60
N LYS A 253 5.85 0.15 19.18
CA LYS A 253 6.02 0.76 20.51
C LYS A 253 5.58 2.22 20.54
N GLN A 254 5.80 2.97 19.45
CA GLN A 254 5.38 4.36 19.36
C GLN A 254 3.89 4.50 19.07
N LEU A 255 3.31 3.61 18.26
CA LEU A 255 1.88 3.55 18.01
C LEU A 255 1.05 3.20 19.25
N ALA A 256 1.61 2.44 20.18
CA ALA A 256 0.96 2.09 21.46
C ALA A 256 0.87 3.29 22.44
N LYS A 257 1.53 4.42 22.16
CA LYS A 257 1.47 5.61 23.02
C LYS A 257 0.24 6.46 22.70
N THR A 258 -0.22 7.24 23.67
CA THR A 258 -1.29 8.24 23.48
C THR A 258 -0.91 9.26 22.39
N ASN A 259 0.33 9.77 22.41
CA ASN A 259 0.87 10.56 21.31
C ASN A 259 1.63 9.66 20.34
N LYS A 260 1.00 9.36 19.21
CA LYS A 260 1.52 8.47 18.16
C LYS A 260 2.45 9.18 17.17
N LYS A 261 2.75 10.47 17.37
CA LYS A 261 3.75 11.19 16.57
C LYS A 261 5.10 10.47 16.66
N PHE A 262 5.71 10.18 15.51
CA PHE A 262 7.01 9.53 15.48
C PHE A 262 8.11 10.43 16.07
N GLN A 263 8.86 9.91 17.00
CA GLN A 263 9.92 10.62 17.70
C GLN A 263 11.23 9.86 17.58
N TYR A 264 12.21 10.45 16.94
CA TYR A 264 13.53 9.84 16.75
C TYR A 264 14.24 9.49 18.07
N ALA A 265 14.03 10.30 19.10
CA ALA A 265 14.58 10.06 20.44
C ALA A 265 14.03 8.77 21.10
N LEU A 266 12.89 8.25 20.61
CA LEU A 266 12.27 7.01 21.09
C LEU A 266 12.67 5.78 20.28
N VAL A 267 13.38 5.95 19.17
CA VAL A 267 13.99 4.82 18.44
C VAL A 267 15.07 4.19 19.31
N LYS A 268 15.96 5.03 19.85
CA LYS A 268 17.00 4.65 20.80
C LYS A 268 17.25 5.83 21.76
N PRO A 269 17.57 5.61 23.03
CA PRO A 269 17.94 6.69 23.94
C PRO A 269 19.00 7.61 23.33
N GLY A 270 18.70 8.91 23.24
CA GLY A 270 19.58 9.89 22.60
C GLY A 270 19.56 9.93 21.07
N GLY A 271 18.69 9.19 20.41
CA GLY A 271 18.53 9.16 18.95
C GLY A 271 18.15 10.53 18.38
N ARG A 272 18.79 10.92 17.28
CA ARG A 272 18.59 12.22 16.60
C ARG A 272 18.00 12.01 15.20
N SER A 273 17.29 13.02 14.71
CA SER A 273 16.73 13.00 13.35
C SER A 273 17.80 12.84 12.26
N SER A 274 18.99 13.42 12.45
CA SER A 274 20.12 13.26 11.52
C SER A 274 20.58 11.81 11.35
N GLN A 275 20.36 10.96 12.35
CA GLN A 275 20.73 9.54 12.32
C GLN A 275 19.67 8.66 11.63
N TYR A 276 18.37 8.97 11.82
CA TYR A 276 17.29 8.07 11.48
C TYR A 276 16.39 8.56 10.33
N ARG A 277 16.51 9.82 9.90
CA ARG A 277 15.66 10.38 8.81
C ARG A 277 15.84 9.62 7.50
N ASP A 278 17.09 9.35 7.09
CA ASP A 278 17.38 8.61 5.87
C ASP A 278 16.91 7.15 5.96
N ALA A 279 17.10 6.53 7.13
CA ALA A 279 16.60 5.17 7.38
C ALA A 279 15.08 5.07 7.24
N LEU A 280 14.35 6.01 7.82
CA LEU A 280 12.89 6.04 7.73
C LEU A 280 12.41 6.33 6.30
N ARG A 281 13.09 7.25 5.56
CA ARG A 281 12.84 7.52 4.15
C ARG A 281 13.00 6.24 3.32
N ARG A 282 14.08 5.49 3.51
CA ARG A 282 14.32 4.20 2.82
C ARG A 282 13.28 3.14 3.14
N LEU A 283 12.81 3.05 4.38
CA LEU A 283 11.70 2.15 4.74
C LEU A 283 10.42 2.53 4.01
N HIS A 284 10.14 3.82 3.86
CA HIS A 284 9.00 4.32 3.11
C HIS A 284 9.15 4.05 1.60
N GLU A 285 10.33 4.29 1.02
CA GLU A 285 10.65 4.00 -0.37
C GLU A 285 10.56 2.49 -0.69
N ALA A 286 10.89 1.64 0.28
CA ALA A 286 10.69 0.18 0.18
C ALA A 286 9.24 -0.28 0.36
N ASP A 287 8.30 0.67 0.55
CA ASP A 287 6.89 0.42 0.81
C ASP A 287 6.61 -0.43 2.07
N LEU A 288 7.58 -0.46 3.01
CA LEU A 288 7.42 -1.17 4.29
C LEU A 288 6.63 -0.37 5.30
N VAL A 289 6.67 0.96 5.20
CA VAL A 289 5.98 1.86 6.10
C VAL A 289 5.22 2.95 5.34
N THR A 290 4.14 3.40 5.94
CA THR A 290 3.31 4.50 5.46
C THR A 290 3.40 5.68 6.43
N LEU A 291 3.64 6.87 5.89
CA LEU A 291 3.73 8.11 6.65
C LEU A 291 2.39 8.84 6.61
N CYS A 292 1.89 9.24 7.79
CA CYS A 292 0.72 10.11 7.91
C CYS A 292 1.17 11.45 8.49
N HIS A 293 1.18 12.50 7.66
CA HIS A 293 1.67 13.82 8.04
C HIS A 293 0.63 14.64 8.80
N ASN A 294 1.09 15.44 9.77
CA ASN A 294 0.25 16.45 10.40
C ASN A 294 0.04 17.65 9.47
N VAL A 295 -1.16 18.17 9.42
CA VAL A 295 -1.45 19.42 8.71
C VAL A 295 -1.57 20.60 9.67
N THR A 296 -1.27 21.80 9.17
CA THR A 296 -1.42 23.04 9.96
C THR A 296 -2.88 23.44 10.10
N GLN A 297 -3.69 23.16 9.07
CA GLN A 297 -5.11 23.50 8.99
C GLN A 297 -5.86 22.45 8.16
N PRO A 298 -7.11 22.09 8.51
CA PRO A 298 -7.92 21.14 7.75
C PRO A 298 -8.63 21.87 6.58
N LYS A 299 -7.84 22.32 5.58
CA LYS A 299 -8.31 23.01 4.38
C LYS A 299 -8.07 22.19 3.14
N MET A 300 -8.79 22.47 2.05
CA MET A 300 -8.55 21.86 0.73
C MET A 300 -7.07 21.96 0.33
N ALA A 301 -6.61 20.98 -0.46
CA ALA A 301 -5.20 20.76 -0.80
C ALA A 301 -4.36 20.51 0.47
N LEU A 302 -4.75 19.46 1.22
CA LEU A 302 -4.10 19.05 2.49
C LEU A 302 -2.60 18.86 2.33
N GLU A 303 -2.14 18.45 1.16
CA GLU A 303 -0.72 18.26 0.81
C GLU A 303 0.10 19.55 0.99
N HIS A 304 -0.47 20.70 0.62
CA HIS A 304 0.23 21.99 0.67
C HIS A 304 0.37 22.52 2.09
N VAL A 305 -0.46 22.04 3.02
CA VAL A 305 -0.44 22.45 4.43
C VAL A 305 0.14 21.38 5.36
N ALA A 306 0.66 20.31 4.79
CA ALA A 306 1.31 19.23 5.52
C ALA A 306 2.65 19.67 6.10
N LYS A 307 2.97 19.18 7.30
CA LYS A 307 4.25 19.41 7.98
C LYS A 307 5.19 18.24 7.66
N PRO A 308 6.27 18.44 6.87
CA PRO A 308 7.15 17.35 6.47
C PRO A 308 7.80 16.59 7.64
N ASP A 309 8.12 17.30 8.72
CA ASP A 309 8.85 16.75 9.87
C ASP A 309 7.94 16.28 11.02
N VAL A 310 6.61 16.31 10.82
CA VAL A 310 5.64 15.95 11.86
C VAL A 310 4.66 14.91 11.33
N PHE A 311 4.90 13.65 11.66
CA PHE A 311 4.14 12.54 11.11
C PHE A 311 3.99 11.40 12.12
N LYS A 312 3.00 10.53 11.87
CA LYS A 312 2.87 9.20 12.44
C LYS A 312 3.38 8.18 11.42
N VAL A 313 3.88 7.04 11.87
CA VAL A 313 4.41 5.96 11.01
C VAL A 313 3.65 4.68 11.29
N TYR A 314 3.15 4.05 10.23
CA TYR A 314 2.42 2.78 10.28
C TYR A 314 3.12 1.76 9.39
N LEU A 315 2.94 0.47 9.66
CA LEU A 315 3.33 -0.59 8.73
C LEU A 315 2.37 -0.60 7.53
N THR A 316 2.88 -0.90 6.35
CA THR A 316 2.07 -0.91 5.11
C THR A 316 1.04 -2.03 5.09
N ASP A 317 1.24 -3.10 5.85
CA ASP A 317 0.31 -4.22 5.95
C ASP A 317 -0.01 -4.52 7.42
N ILE A 318 -1.31 -4.61 7.73
CA ILE A 318 -1.79 -4.87 9.11
C ILE A 318 -1.34 -6.23 9.61
N GLY A 319 -1.23 -7.24 8.74
CA GLY A 319 -0.76 -8.58 9.11
C GLY A 319 0.70 -8.60 9.56
N LEU A 320 1.55 -7.70 9.03
CA LEU A 320 2.92 -7.54 9.53
C LEU A 320 2.94 -6.98 10.94
N LEU A 321 2.07 -6.03 11.25
CA LEU A 321 1.90 -5.53 12.62
C LEU A 321 1.46 -6.66 13.55
N MET A 322 0.46 -7.45 13.16
CA MET A 322 -0.03 -8.59 13.93
C MET A 322 1.04 -9.67 14.17
N GLY A 323 1.95 -9.87 13.20
CA GLY A 323 3.11 -10.74 13.35
C GLY A 323 4.09 -10.26 14.44
N ILE A 324 4.22 -8.95 14.64
CA ILE A 324 5.11 -8.37 15.68
C ILE A 324 4.43 -8.38 17.06
N LEU A 325 3.11 -8.18 17.12
CA LEU A 325 2.36 -8.11 18.38
C LEU A 325 2.30 -9.47 19.10
N PRO A 326 2.00 -9.51 20.41
CA PRO A 326 1.86 -10.75 21.16
C PRO A 326 0.84 -11.72 20.53
N LYS A 327 1.07 -13.03 20.61
CA LYS A 327 0.18 -14.07 20.05
C LYS A 327 -1.27 -13.94 20.53
N ALA A 328 -1.47 -13.57 21.79
CA ALA A 328 -2.81 -13.38 22.37
C ALA A 328 -3.64 -12.31 21.65
N THR A 329 -2.99 -11.28 21.09
CA THR A 329 -3.66 -10.18 20.38
C THR A 329 -4.50 -10.70 19.19
N ALA A 330 -3.99 -11.68 18.43
CA ALA A 330 -4.73 -12.27 17.32
C ALA A 330 -6.04 -12.94 17.78
N ALA A 331 -6.02 -13.64 18.90
CA ALA A 331 -7.22 -14.24 19.49
C ALA A 331 -8.23 -13.15 19.91
N SER A 332 -7.77 -12.11 20.61
CA SER A 332 -8.63 -10.98 21.01
C SER A 332 -9.26 -10.26 19.82
N VAL A 333 -8.51 -10.09 18.70
CA VAL A 333 -9.07 -9.54 17.45
C VAL A 333 -10.20 -10.41 16.91
N LEU A 334 -9.98 -11.72 16.78
CA LEU A 334 -10.98 -12.65 16.22
C LEU A 334 -12.24 -12.73 17.07
N LEU A 335 -12.10 -12.73 18.40
CA LEU A 335 -13.22 -12.73 19.35
C LEU A 335 -13.93 -11.37 19.42
N GLY A 336 -13.29 -10.29 18.93
CA GLY A 336 -13.83 -8.94 19.04
C GLY A 336 -13.72 -8.34 20.43
N GLU A 337 -12.71 -8.76 21.17
CA GLU A 337 -12.44 -8.35 22.55
C GLU A 337 -11.48 -7.17 22.67
N LEU A 338 -11.06 -6.59 21.52
CA LEU A 338 -10.22 -5.40 21.53
C LEU A 338 -10.92 -4.22 22.22
N THR A 339 -10.15 -3.47 23.00
CA THR A 339 -10.61 -2.33 23.78
C THR A 339 -10.12 -1.00 23.20
N CYS A 340 -10.46 0.12 23.85
CA CYS A 340 -9.96 1.43 23.48
C CYS A 340 -8.43 1.55 23.62
N ASP A 341 -7.82 0.76 24.49
CA ASP A 341 -6.37 0.72 24.66
C ASP A 341 -5.65 0.13 23.44
N ASP A 342 -6.38 -0.63 22.60
CA ASP A 342 -5.88 -1.20 21.35
C ASP A 342 -5.99 -0.22 20.15
N SER A 343 -6.12 1.08 20.42
CA SER A 343 -6.29 2.13 19.40
C SER A 343 -5.21 2.10 18.31
N ALA A 344 -4.02 1.59 18.60
CA ALA A 344 -2.95 1.38 17.63
C ALA A 344 -3.34 0.42 16.50
N ILE A 345 -4.05 -0.67 16.83
CA ILE A 345 -4.49 -1.68 15.87
C ILE A 345 -5.59 -1.09 14.97
N PHE A 346 -6.56 -0.39 15.56
CA PHE A 346 -7.66 0.22 14.82
C PHE A 346 -7.18 1.33 13.87
N GLU A 347 -6.28 2.21 14.31
CA GLU A 347 -5.68 3.22 13.43
C GLU A 347 -4.83 2.57 12.34
N SER A 348 -4.05 1.53 12.67
CA SER A 348 -3.25 0.81 11.67
C SER A 348 -4.12 0.10 10.64
N LEU A 349 -5.27 -0.47 11.03
CA LEU A 349 -6.24 -1.05 10.11
C LEU A 349 -6.85 0.01 9.19
N ALA A 350 -7.21 1.18 9.72
CA ALA A 350 -7.71 2.28 8.90
C ALA A 350 -6.65 2.76 7.89
N VAL A 351 -5.39 2.88 8.32
CA VAL A 351 -4.27 3.24 7.44
C VAL A 351 -4.01 2.16 6.39
N ASP A 352 -4.02 0.88 6.77
CA ASP A 352 -3.89 -0.24 5.83
C ASP A 352 -4.92 -0.14 4.71
N ILE A 353 -6.20 0.07 5.05
CA ILE A 353 -7.28 0.19 4.07
C ILE A 353 -7.08 1.46 3.21
N MET A 354 -6.89 2.63 3.80
CA MET A 354 -6.80 3.90 3.07
C MET A 354 -5.56 3.97 2.17
N SER A 355 -4.41 3.49 2.62
CA SER A 355 -3.16 3.52 1.83
C SER A 355 -3.23 2.62 0.59
N LYS A 356 -3.98 1.52 0.65
CA LYS A 356 -4.22 0.60 -0.47
C LYS A 356 -5.25 1.13 -1.48
N MET A 357 -6.08 2.12 -1.09
CA MET A 357 -6.94 2.86 -2.01
C MET A 357 -6.20 3.93 -2.82
N ALA A 358 -4.88 4.09 -2.62
CA ALA A 358 -4.07 5.18 -3.20
C ALA A 358 -4.63 6.60 -2.90
N ARG A 359 -5.28 6.76 -1.76
CA ARG A 359 -5.88 8.03 -1.32
C ARG A 359 -4.94 8.73 -0.34
N PRO A 360 -4.59 10.01 -0.54
CA PRO A 360 -3.87 10.81 0.45
C PRO A 360 -4.69 10.96 1.74
N PHE A 361 -4.04 10.79 2.87
CA PHE A 361 -4.61 11.02 4.19
C PHE A 361 -3.60 11.68 5.10
N PHE A 362 -4.08 12.51 6.01
CA PHE A 362 -3.30 13.31 6.93
C PHE A 362 -3.92 13.20 8.31
N TYR A 363 -3.28 13.75 9.35
CA TYR A 363 -3.91 13.95 10.64
C TYR A 363 -3.82 15.41 11.07
N PHE A 364 -4.65 15.79 12.02
CA PHE A 364 -4.65 17.16 12.54
C PHE A 364 -4.53 17.15 14.05
N GLN A 365 -3.51 17.82 14.56
CA GLN A 365 -3.29 17.96 16.01
C GLN A 365 -2.79 19.37 16.32
N LYS A 366 -3.51 20.05 17.21
CA LYS A 366 -3.12 21.35 17.77
C LYS A 366 -2.47 21.20 19.16
N HIS A 367 -1.65 22.18 19.50
CA HIS A 367 -1.11 22.29 20.87
C HIS A 367 -2.22 22.49 21.92
N SER A 368 -3.37 23.07 21.55
CA SER A 368 -4.53 23.27 22.40
C SER A 368 -5.30 21.98 22.76
N GLY A 369 -4.84 20.82 22.29
CA GLY A 369 -5.43 19.52 22.62
C GLY A 369 -6.45 18.98 21.61
N LEU A 370 -6.91 19.76 20.61
CA LEU A 370 -7.76 19.23 19.54
C LEU A 370 -6.94 18.29 18.65
N SER A 371 -7.40 17.05 18.54
CA SER A 371 -6.79 16.01 17.71
C SER A 371 -7.84 15.29 16.88
N ILE A 372 -7.57 15.11 15.59
CA ILE A 372 -8.36 14.32 14.63
C ILE A 372 -7.44 13.25 14.06
N ASP A 373 -7.87 12.00 14.12
CA ASP A 373 -7.04 10.85 13.76
C ASP A 373 -6.62 10.89 12.29
N PHE A 374 -7.57 11.20 11.39
CA PHE A 374 -7.32 11.36 9.97
C PHE A 374 -8.15 12.49 9.35
N LEU A 375 -7.58 13.07 8.30
CA LEU A 375 -8.26 13.97 7.36
C LEU A 375 -8.13 13.38 5.97
N ILE A 376 -9.24 13.27 5.27
CA ILE A 376 -9.29 12.79 3.88
C ILE A 376 -10.04 13.80 3.02
N THR A 377 -9.81 13.76 1.71
CA THR A 377 -10.66 14.42 0.74
C THR A 377 -11.73 13.42 0.31
N TYR A 378 -13.00 13.74 0.48
CA TYR A 378 -14.11 12.88 0.08
C TYR A 378 -15.22 13.73 -0.52
N ARG A 379 -15.71 13.39 -1.72
CA ARG A 379 -16.70 14.15 -2.50
C ARG A 379 -16.32 15.64 -2.62
N GLY A 380 -15.03 15.91 -2.90
CA GLY A 380 -14.52 17.28 -3.07
C GLY A 380 -14.46 18.12 -1.80
N GLN A 381 -14.58 17.53 -0.61
CA GLN A 381 -14.51 18.23 0.68
C GLN A 381 -13.47 17.57 1.59
N VAL A 382 -12.88 18.37 2.49
CA VAL A 382 -12.07 17.83 3.58
C VAL A 382 -12.99 17.27 4.65
N VAL A 383 -12.85 15.99 4.94
CA VAL A 383 -13.67 15.26 5.91
C VAL A 383 -12.77 14.72 7.02
N PRO A 384 -12.98 15.14 8.28
CA PRO A 384 -12.33 14.54 9.44
C PRO A 384 -12.90 13.15 9.71
N LEU A 385 -11.98 12.23 10.02
CA LEU A 385 -12.28 10.85 10.32
C LEU A 385 -11.69 10.51 11.69
N GLU A 386 -12.52 10.04 12.60
CA GLU A 386 -12.13 9.57 13.94
C GLU A 386 -12.34 8.06 14.01
N VAL A 387 -11.30 7.36 14.47
CA VAL A 387 -11.30 5.91 14.62
C VAL A 387 -11.61 5.56 16.06
N THR A 388 -12.77 4.94 16.32
CA THR A 388 -13.19 4.58 17.66
C THR A 388 -13.87 3.21 17.69
N PRO A 389 -13.39 2.26 18.52
CA PRO A 389 -14.00 0.95 18.64
C PRO A 389 -15.37 0.97 19.34
N ARG A 390 -15.67 2.01 20.09
CA ARG A 390 -16.91 2.13 20.88
C ARG A 390 -17.76 3.31 20.47
N THR A 391 -19.06 3.19 20.71
CA THR A 391 -20.01 4.32 20.67
C THR A 391 -19.69 5.27 21.82
N GLY A 392 -18.96 6.35 21.54
CA GLY A 392 -18.60 7.39 22.49
C GLY A 392 -19.01 8.78 21.99
N ASN A 393 -18.84 9.77 22.84
CA ASN A 393 -19.02 11.18 22.43
C ASN A 393 -17.84 11.57 21.53
N ALA A 394 -18.04 11.64 20.20
CA ALA A 394 -17.09 12.14 19.22
C ALA A 394 -16.77 13.64 19.48
N LYS A 395 -16.10 13.91 20.61
CA LYS A 395 -15.88 15.28 21.11
C LYS A 395 -15.05 16.10 20.14
N SER A 396 -13.98 15.51 19.59
CA SER A 396 -13.11 16.20 18.63
C SER A 396 -13.85 16.52 17.35
N LEU A 397 -14.63 15.57 16.80
CA LEU A 397 -15.44 15.79 15.61
C LEU A 397 -16.51 16.88 15.84
N ARG A 398 -17.19 16.84 16.99
CA ARG A 398 -18.17 17.91 17.32
C ARG A 398 -17.50 19.26 17.46
N THR A 399 -16.35 19.33 18.11
CA THR A 399 -15.60 20.59 18.25
C THR A 399 -15.24 21.18 16.89
N ILE A 400 -14.74 20.35 15.95
CA ILE A 400 -14.35 20.87 14.62
C ILE A 400 -15.57 21.29 13.79
N LEU A 401 -16.69 20.58 13.89
CA LEU A 401 -17.96 20.92 13.22
C LEU A 401 -18.60 22.20 13.76
N GLN A 402 -18.59 22.37 15.09
CA GLN A 402 -19.15 23.57 15.75
C GLN A 402 -18.37 24.86 15.43
N ASN A 403 -17.07 24.73 15.09
CA ASN A 403 -16.23 25.86 14.71
C ASN A 403 -16.15 26.02 13.17
N PHE A 404 -17.31 26.04 12.51
CA PHE A 404 -17.39 26.10 11.04
C PHE A 404 -16.65 27.31 10.45
N ASP A 405 -16.77 28.49 11.04
CA ASP A 405 -16.11 29.72 10.56
C ASP A 405 -14.58 29.60 10.53
N GLN A 406 -14.02 28.77 11.42
CA GLN A 406 -12.57 28.52 11.49
C GLN A 406 -12.11 27.41 10.56
N TYR A 407 -12.88 26.31 10.45
CA TYR A 407 -12.44 25.07 9.79
C TYR A 407 -13.13 24.81 8.47
N HIS A 408 -14.31 25.39 8.23
CA HIS A 408 -15.16 25.17 7.04
C HIS A 408 -15.50 23.69 6.81
N ILE A 409 -15.57 22.89 7.89
CA ILE A 409 -15.92 21.47 7.85
C ILE A 409 -17.43 21.31 7.99
N LYS A 410 -18.06 20.64 7.02
CA LYS A 410 -19.54 20.46 6.96
C LYS A 410 -19.98 19.10 7.46
N SER A 411 -19.14 18.08 7.37
CA SER A 411 -19.46 16.72 7.77
C SER A 411 -18.23 16.00 8.29
N ALA A 412 -18.43 14.94 9.05
CA ALA A 412 -17.39 14.13 9.63
C ALA A 412 -17.77 12.65 9.57
N ILE A 413 -16.76 11.77 9.64
CA ILE A 413 -16.93 10.32 9.67
C ILE A 413 -16.38 9.78 10.97
N ARG A 414 -17.16 8.94 11.64
CA ARG A 414 -16.69 8.09 12.74
C ARG A 414 -16.60 6.66 12.22
N VAL A 415 -15.41 6.08 12.25
CA VAL A 415 -15.18 4.68 11.88
C VAL A 415 -15.13 3.81 13.14
N GLY A 416 -15.92 2.75 13.18
CA GLY A 416 -16.01 1.88 14.35
C GLY A 416 -16.72 0.55 14.08
N HIS A 417 -17.16 -0.11 15.16
CA HIS A 417 -17.90 -1.39 15.07
C HIS A 417 -19.41 -1.23 14.88
N GLY A 418 -19.95 -0.01 15.08
CA GLY A 418 -21.38 0.27 14.89
C GLY A 418 -21.78 0.11 13.42
N ASN A 419 -23.04 -0.23 13.18
CA ASN A 419 -23.60 -0.28 11.83
C ASN A 419 -23.69 1.12 11.22
N LEU A 420 -23.86 1.19 9.89
CA LEU A 420 -23.97 2.42 9.14
C LEU A 420 -25.16 3.25 9.67
N SER A 421 -24.90 4.48 10.04
CA SER A 421 -25.93 5.41 10.52
C SER A 421 -25.43 6.85 10.43
N ARG A 422 -26.35 7.80 10.27
CA ARG A 422 -26.02 9.23 10.32
C ARG A 422 -26.76 9.88 11.48
N HIS A 423 -26.03 10.64 12.25
CA HIS A 423 -26.57 11.55 13.26
C HIS A 423 -26.03 12.96 13.01
N ASP A 424 -26.92 13.86 12.64
CA ASP A 424 -26.57 15.22 12.22
C ASP A 424 -25.50 15.23 11.10
N GLN A 425 -24.36 15.84 11.36
CA GLN A 425 -23.25 15.97 10.42
C GLN A 425 -22.23 14.81 10.51
N ILE A 426 -22.46 13.81 11.39
CA ILE A 426 -21.53 12.70 11.61
C ILE A 426 -22.10 11.41 11.02
N LEU A 427 -21.39 10.85 10.05
CA LEU A 427 -21.65 9.52 9.53
C LEU A 427 -20.87 8.49 10.37
N THR A 428 -21.60 7.56 11.00
CA THR A 428 -20.99 6.38 11.61
C THR A 428 -20.81 5.32 10.53
N LEU A 429 -19.58 4.89 10.32
CA LEU A 429 -19.17 3.97 9.27
C LEU A 429 -18.55 2.73 9.91
N PRO A 430 -19.09 1.52 9.67
CA PRO A 430 -18.39 0.31 10.08
C PRO A 430 -17.08 0.18 9.32
N PHE A 431 -16.01 -0.29 9.98
CA PHE A 431 -14.68 -0.42 9.39
C PHE A 431 -14.66 -1.12 8.03
N TYR A 432 -15.50 -2.16 7.87
CA TYR A 432 -15.54 -2.92 6.62
C TYR A 432 -16.13 -2.16 5.43
N LEU A 433 -16.69 -0.95 5.62
CA LEU A 433 -17.11 -0.06 4.52
C LEU A 433 -16.05 1.01 4.18
N LEU A 434 -14.97 1.13 4.95
CA LEU A 434 -13.98 2.18 4.75
C LEU A 434 -13.35 2.14 3.35
N PHE A 435 -13.14 0.94 2.78
CA PHE A 435 -12.59 0.78 1.43
C PHE A 435 -13.54 1.26 0.32
N LEU A 436 -14.81 1.51 0.61
CA LEU A 436 -15.80 2.02 -0.32
C LEU A 436 -15.89 3.57 -0.35
N LEU A 437 -15.14 4.28 0.49
CA LEU A 437 -15.05 5.74 0.44
C LEU A 437 -14.25 6.20 -0.79
N THR A 438 -14.63 5.77 -1.97
CA THR A 438 -14.06 6.25 -3.23
C THR A 438 -14.85 7.46 -3.72
N ASP A 439 -14.15 8.45 -4.32
CA ASP A 439 -14.85 9.50 -5.07
C ASP A 439 -15.40 8.84 -6.34
N ILE A 440 -16.73 8.75 -6.41
CA ILE A 440 -17.45 8.29 -7.59
C ILE A 440 -17.58 9.44 -8.56
#